data_d702d85db300b8ae5b0ffa8cd93bd792
#
_entry.id   d702d85db300b8ae5b0ffa8cd93bd792
#
_cell.length_a   1.000
_cell.length_b   1.000
_cell.length_c   1.000
_cell.angle_alpha   90.00
_cell.angle_beta   90.00
_cell.angle_gamma   90.00
#
_symmetry.space_group_name_H-M   'P 1'
#
loop_
_entity.id
_entity.type
_entity.pdbx_description
1 polymer ?
#
loop_
_entity_poly.entity_id
_entity_poly.type
_entity_poly.pdbx_seq_one_letter_code
_entity_poly.pdbx_strand_id
1 'polypeptide(L)'
;MPVIVVTRLRLRDPALLDEFFTDAVAAIEQATKSEGNLGADALADADNAWWSVSSWQARGPMRAFVDSEPHRTITTRLDHYCDEATFVDWEQDSPDLPDWQTNWRHLTADGRVAELTDASPANQTRDFPPPAEPPAAGR
;
A
#
# COMPACT_ATOMS: atom_id res chain seq x y z
N MET A 1 -10.81 0.48 18.28
CA MET A 1 -9.36 0.64 18.20
C MET A 1 -8.96 0.94 16.78
N PRO A 2 -8.14 1.95 16.51
CA PRO A 2 -7.71 2.24 15.15
C PRO A 2 -7.02 1.07 14.47
N VAL A 3 -7.25 0.95 13.17
CA VAL A 3 -6.63 -0.08 12.31
C VAL A 3 -5.72 0.61 11.31
N ILE A 4 -4.48 0.14 11.23
CA ILE A 4 -3.51 0.61 10.24
C ILE A 4 -3.42 -0.42 9.12
N VAL A 5 -3.44 0.04 7.89
CA VAL A 5 -3.26 -0.82 6.70
C VAL A 5 -2.08 -0.30 5.91
N VAL A 6 -1.13 -1.18 5.60
CA VAL A 6 0.05 -0.86 4.80
C VAL A 6 0.11 -1.79 3.59
N THR A 7 0.42 -1.22 2.45
CA THR A 7 0.56 -1.94 1.19
C THR A 7 1.87 -1.54 0.53
N ARG A 8 2.60 -2.51 -0.01
CA ARG A 8 3.73 -2.26 -0.90
C ARG A 8 3.51 -3.00 -2.20
N LEU A 9 3.53 -2.26 -3.30
CA LEU A 9 3.33 -2.76 -4.66
C LEU A 9 4.55 -2.38 -5.49
N ARG A 10 5.24 -3.37 -6.07
CA ARG A 10 6.35 -3.09 -6.98
C ARG A 10 5.91 -3.34 -8.40
N LEU A 11 6.14 -2.35 -9.27
CA LEU A 11 5.80 -2.48 -10.68
C LEU A 11 6.76 -3.44 -11.38
N ARG A 12 6.19 -4.34 -12.19
CA ARG A 12 7.00 -5.27 -12.99
C ARG A 12 7.73 -4.61 -14.15
N ASP A 13 7.22 -3.46 -14.60
CA ASP A 13 7.77 -2.72 -15.73
C ASP A 13 7.55 -1.22 -15.49
N PRO A 14 8.61 -0.38 -15.56
CA PRO A 14 8.48 1.08 -15.43
C PRO A 14 7.51 1.70 -16.44
N ALA A 15 7.29 1.07 -17.60
CA ALA A 15 6.34 1.55 -18.60
C ALA A 15 4.89 1.56 -18.09
N LEU A 16 4.59 0.82 -17.02
CA LEU A 16 3.25 0.79 -16.41
C LEU A 16 3.00 1.95 -15.43
N LEU A 17 4.01 2.78 -15.17
CA LEU A 17 3.93 3.79 -14.11
C LEU A 17 2.75 4.76 -14.27
N ASP A 18 2.54 5.30 -15.48
CA ASP A 18 1.48 6.29 -15.71
C ASP A 18 0.10 5.69 -15.47
N GLU A 19 -0.15 4.50 -15.99
CA GLU A 19 -1.41 3.78 -15.80
C GLU A 19 -1.62 3.44 -14.32
N PHE A 20 -0.60 2.91 -13.68
CA PHE A 20 -0.65 2.57 -12.25
C PHE A 20 -0.89 3.81 -11.40
N PHE A 21 -0.20 4.91 -11.68
CA PHE A 21 -0.32 6.14 -10.90
C PHE A 21 -1.74 6.69 -10.93
N THR A 22 -2.42 6.61 -12.07
CA THR A 22 -3.82 7.03 -12.18
C THR A 22 -4.70 6.22 -11.23
N ASP A 23 -4.53 4.90 -11.19
CA ASP A 23 -5.28 4.02 -10.27
C ASP A 23 -4.89 4.27 -8.81
N ALA A 24 -3.60 4.45 -8.52
CA ALA A 24 -3.13 4.69 -7.16
C ALA A 24 -3.69 5.99 -6.58
N VAL A 25 -3.69 7.07 -7.35
CA VAL A 25 -4.26 8.35 -6.92
C VAL A 25 -5.77 8.20 -6.67
N ALA A 26 -6.49 7.51 -7.57
CA ALA A 26 -7.92 7.28 -7.39
C ALA A 26 -8.21 6.49 -6.10
N ALA A 27 -7.40 5.49 -5.77
CA ALA A 27 -7.55 4.72 -4.55
C ALA A 27 -7.29 5.54 -3.29
N ILE A 28 -6.25 6.39 -3.29
CA ILE A 28 -5.93 7.28 -2.17
C ILE A 28 -7.06 8.31 -1.96
N GLU A 29 -7.56 8.90 -3.02
CA GLU A 29 -8.67 9.85 -2.94
C GLU A 29 -9.92 9.18 -2.39
N GLN A 30 -10.24 7.97 -2.83
CA GLN A 30 -11.34 7.18 -2.28
C GLN A 30 -11.15 6.95 -0.79
N ALA A 31 -9.95 6.52 -0.38
CA ALA A 31 -9.65 6.24 1.03
C ALA A 31 -9.88 7.48 1.89
N THR A 32 -9.34 8.63 1.50
CA THR A 32 -9.43 9.87 2.28
C THR A 32 -10.87 10.39 2.42
N LYS A 33 -11.74 10.04 1.49
CA LYS A 33 -13.16 10.42 1.49
C LYS A 33 -14.07 9.38 2.13
N SER A 34 -13.53 8.20 2.46
CA SER A 34 -14.33 7.10 3.01
C SER A 34 -14.65 7.34 4.48
N GLU A 35 -15.87 6.96 4.88
CA GLU A 35 -16.29 7.04 6.28
C GLU A 35 -15.33 6.19 7.15
N GLY A 36 -14.91 6.77 8.27
CA GLY A 36 -14.02 6.08 9.21
C GLY A 36 -12.54 6.20 8.89
N ASN A 37 -12.17 6.83 7.78
CA ASN A 37 -10.75 7.10 7.49
C ASN A 37 -10.21 8.20 8.42
N LEU A 38 -9.05 7.93 9.03
CA LEU A 38 -8.38 8.85 9.96
C LEU A 38 -7.12 9.47 9.36
N GLY A 39 -6.70 9.02 8.19
CA GLY A 39 -5.54 9.52 7.48
C GLY A 39 -5.02 8.54 6.46
N ALA A 40 -4.30 9.04 5.46
CA ALA A 40 -3.67 8.22 4.44
C ALA A 40 -2.45 8.94 3.88
N ASP A 41 -1.45 8.17 3.48
CA ASP A 41 -0.25 8.69 2.85
C ASP A 41 0.33 7.65 1.89
N ALA A 42 1.19 8.10 1.01
CA ALA A 42 1.82 7.24 0.02
C ALA A 42 3.24 7.71 -0.27
N LEU A 43 4.07 6.78 -0.71
CA LEU A 43 5.47 7.03 -1.04
C LEU A 43 5.86 6.17 -2.23
N ALA A 44 6.40 6.79 -3.27
CA ALA A 44 7.01 6.08 -4.39
C ALA A 44 8.52 6.03 -4.16
N ASP A 45 9.11 4.85 -4.15
CA ASP A 45 10.55 4.71 -3.96
C ASP A 45 11.29 4.48 -5.29
N ALA A 46 12.62 4.52 -5.22
CA ALA A 46 13.46 4.43 -6.40
C ALA A 46 13.47 3.03 -7.06
N ASP A 47 12.88 2.02 -6.40
CA ASP A 47 12.83 0.64 -6.88
C ASP A 47 11.50 0.32 -7.60
N ASN A 48 10.82 1.32 -8.12
CA ASN A 48 9.48 1.20 -8.72
C ASN A 48 8.43 0.64 -7.76
N ALA A 49 8.65 0.78 -6.47
CA ALA A 49 7.70 0.35 -5.46
C ALA A 49 6.85 1.52 -4.97
N TRP A 50 5.58 1.26 -4.83
CA TRP A 50 4.58 2.17 -4.27
C TRP A 50 4.21 1.66 -2.89
N TRP A 51 4.37 2.53 -1.90
CA TRP A 51 4.00 2.25 -0.52
C TRP A 51 2.79 3.09 -0.15
N SER A 52 1.82 2.50 0.50
CA SER A 52 0.68 3.24 1.03
C SER A 52 0.40 2.84 2.46
N VAL A 53 -0.10 3.79 3.24
CA VAL A 53 -0.54 3.59 4.61
C VAL A 53 -1.84 4.32 4.83
N SER A 54 -2.77 3.70 5.55
CA SER A 54 -4.02 4.33 5.93
C SER A 54 -4.39 3.93 7.35
N SER A 55 -5.12 4.84 8.02
CA SER A 55 -5.60 4.65 9.38
C SER A 55 -7.12 4.73 9.38
N TRP A 56 -7.78 3.84 10.11
CA TRP A 56 -9.22 3.68 10.13
C TRP A 56 -9.72 3.57 11.56
N GLN A 57 -10.95 4.06 11.82
CA GLN A 57 -11.57 3.97 13.14
C GLN A 57 -11.74 2.53 13.61
N ALA A 58 -12.03 1.61 12.69
CA ALA A 58 -12.25 0.19 12.97
C ALA A 58 -12.16 -0.62 11.68
N ARG A 59 -12.20 -1.95 11.80
CA ARG A 59 -12.13 -2.85 10.64
C ARG A 59 -13.35 -2.74 9.71
N GLY A 60 -14.52 -2.45 10.24
CA GLY A 60 -15.73 -2.31 9.42
C GLY A 60 -15.59 -1.25 8.33
N PRO A 61 -15.30 0.01 8.68
CA PRO A 61 -15.04 1.05 7.70
C PRO A 61 -13.91 0.73 6.73
N MET A 62 -12.83 0.12 7.21
CA MET A 62 -11.71 -0.30 6.35
C MET A 62 -12.16 -1.31 5.30
N ARG A 63 -12.91 -2.33 5.70
CA ARG A 63 -13.43 -3.35 4.78
C ARG A 63 -14.42 -2.75 3.79
N ALA A 64 -15.28 -1.84 4.24
CA ALA A 64 -16.20 -1.14 3.35
C ALA A 64 -15.47 -0.38 2.24
N PHE A 65 -14.35 0.27 2.59
CA PHE A 65 -13.49 0.92 1.60
C PHE A 65 -12.90 -0.10 0.61
N VAL A 66 -12.32 -1.18 1.13
CA VAL A 66 -11.69 -2.22 0.29
C VAL A 66 -12.69 -2.79 -0.72
N ASP A 67 -13.92 -3.01 -0.30
CA ASP A 67 -14.97 -3.64 -1.11
C ASP A 67 -15.71 -2.65 -2.03
N SER A 68 -15.40 -1.35 -1.95
CA SER A 68 -16.05 -0.30 -2.72
C SER A 68 -15.21 0.14 -3.93
N GLU A 69 -15.88 0.74 -4.90
CA GLU A 69 -15.21 1.28 -6.09
C GLU A 69 -14.59 2.65 -5.82
N PRO A 70 -13.47 3.00 -6.45
CA PRO A 70 -12.74 2.22 -7.47
C PRO A 70 -11.78 1.17 -6.94
N HIS A 71 -11.51 1.11 -5.62
CA HIS A 71 -10.54 0.19 -5.03
C HIS A 71 -10.79 -1.27 -5.44
N ARG A 72 -12.05 -1.72 -5.39
CA ARG A 72 -12.40 -3.10 -5.73
C ARG A 72 -11.95 -3.50 -7.14
N THR A 73 -12.21 -2.64 -8.13
CA THR A 73 -11.78 -2.90 -9.51
C THR A 73 -10.27 -2.82 -9.65
N ILE A 74 -9.63 -1.85 -8.99
CA ILE A 74 -8.17 -1.68 -9.06
C ILE A 74 -7.45 -2.91 -8.55
N THR A 75 -7.94 -3.56 -7.49
CA THR A 75 -7.32 -4.77 -6.95
C THR A 75 -7.30 -5.93 -7.94
N THR A 76 -8.23 -5.96 -8.88
CA THR A 76 -8.24 -6.99 -9.93
C THR A 76 -7.10 -6.82 -10.95
N ARG A 77 -6.42 -5.66 -10.94
CA ARG A 77 -5.33 -5.34 -11.86
C ARG A 77 -3.94 -5.54 -11.25
N LEU A 78 -3.84 -6.02 -10.01
CA LEU A 78 -2.55 -6.19 -9.35
C LEU A 78 -1.60 -7.09 -10.14
N ASP A 79 -2.10 -8.17 -10.72
CA ASP A 79 -1.27 -9.08 -11.50
C ASP A 79 -0.75 -8.44 -12.79
N HIS A 80 -1.51 -7.53 -13.37
CA HIS A 80 -1.07 -6.74 -14.52
C HIS A 80 0.08 -5.79 -14.15
N TYR A 81 -0.02 -5.13 -12.99
CA TYR A 81 0.95 -4.11 -12.59
C TYR A 81 2.20 -4.66 -11.91
N CYS A 82 2.04 -5.68 -11.06
CA CYS A 82 3.03 -5.93 -10.01
C CYS A 82 3.76 -7.27 -10.17
N ASP A 83 5.04 -7.27 -9.83
CA ASP A 83 5.80 -8.49 -9.57
C ASP A 83 6.03 -8.73 -8.07
N GLU A 84 5.68 -7.75 -7.22
CA GLU A 84 5.65 -7.87 -5.76
C GLU A 84 4.43 -7.13 -5.24
N ALA A 85 3.67 -7.77 -4.35
CA ALA A 85 2.53 -7.15 -3.68
C ALA A 85 2.40 -7.73 -2.28
N THR A 86 2.59 -6.90 -1.26
CA THR A 86 2.54 -7.30 0.15
C THR A 86 1.61 -6.38 0.91
N PHE A 87 0.82 -6.96 1.80
CA PHE A 87 -0.21 -6.26 2.56
C PHE A 87 -0.11 -6.65 4.03
N VAL A 88 -0.37 -5.70 4.94
CA VAL A 88 -0.49 -5.97 6.36
C VAL A 88 -1.48 -5.01 6.99
N ASP A 89 -2.18 -5.47 8.00
CA ASP A 89 -3.00 -4.61 8.85
C ASP A 89 -2.81 -5.00 10.31
N TRP A 90 -2.98 -4.01 11.19
CA TRP A 90 -2.92 -4.25 12.64
C TRP A 90 -3.71 -3.19 13.39
N GLU A 91 -4.07 -3.49 14.62
CA GLU A 91 -4.71 -2.54 15.52
C GLU A 91 -3.65 -1.88 16.41
N GLN A 92 -3.84 -0.61 16.71
CA GLN A 92 -2.99 0.15 17.64
C GLN A 92 -3.81 1.19 18.38
N ASP A 93 -3.27 1.70 19.50
CA ASP A 93 -3.97 2.71 20.29
C ASP A 93 -4.09 4.06 19.60
N SER A 94 -3.05 4.45 18.86
CA SER A 94 -3.00 5.75 18.20
C SER A 94 -3.65 5.71 16.82
N PRO A 95 -4.41 6.76 16.43
CA PRO A 95 -4.88 6.91 15.06
C PRO A 95 -3.80 7.43 14.10
N ASP A 96 -2.64 7.82 14.61
CA ASP A 96 -1.58 8.43 13.81
C ASP A 96 -0.95 7.42 12.86
N LEU A 97 -0.60 7.88 11.65
CA LEU A 97 0.11 7.06 10.70
C LEU A 97 1.53 6.77 11.23
N PRO A 98 1.95 5.49 11.25
CA PRO A 98 3.32 5.16 11.63
C PRO A 98 4.31 5.66 10.60
N ASP A 99 5.59 5.78 10.99
CA ASP A 99 6.64 6.09 10.03
C ASP A 99 6.88 4.91 9.07
N TRP A 100 7.59 5.20 7.96
CA TRP A 100 7.82 4.19 6.93
C TRP A 100 8.70 3.03 7.41
N GLN A 101 9.60 3.27 8.34
CA GLN A 101 10.42 2.22 8.94
C GLN A 101 9.56 1.23 9.74
N THR A 102 8.59 1.74 10.50
CA THR A 102 7.63 0.91 11.25
C THR A 102 6.76 0.11 10.28
N ASN A 103 6.26 0.75 9.23
CA ASN A 103 5.45 0.11 8.20
C ASN A 103 6.22 -1.04 7.53
N TRP A 104 7.48 -0.83 7.20
CA TRP A 104 8.34 -1.84 6.62
C TRP A 104 8.52 -3.04 7.56
N ARG A 105 8.73 -2.80 8.86
CA ARG A 105 8.88 -3.88 9.84
C ARG A 105 7.63 -4.77 9.90
N HIS A 106 6.45 -4.16 9.89
CA HIS A 106 5.20 -4.92 9.89
C HIS A 106 5.03 -5.73 8.60
N LEU A 107 5.33 -5.13 7.45
CA LEU A 107 5.23 -5.83 6.17
C LEU A 107 6.16 -7.04 6.10
N THR A 108 7.40 -6.90 6.55
CA THR A 108 8.37 -8.00 6.46
C THR A 108 8.11 -9.09 7.50
N ALA A 109 7.59 -8.73 8.67
CA ALA A 109 7.32 -9.70 9.74
C ALA A 109 6.01 -10.46 9.53
N ASP A 110 4.92 -9.76 9.16
CA ASP A 110 3.57 -10.31 9.19
C ASP A 110 2.80 -10.14 7.89
N GLY A 111 3.43 -9.60 6.84
CA GLY A 111 2.76 -9.30 5.58
C GLY A 111 2.23 -10.55 4.89
N ARG A 112 1.05 -10.40 4.28
CA ARG A 112 0.49 -11.36 3.34
C ARG A 112 0.93 -10.99 1.93
N VAL A 113 1.24 -11.98 1.10
CA VAL A 113 1.66 -11.76 -0.28
C VAL A 113 0.54 -12.16 -1.24
N ALA A 114 0.39 -11.39 -2.32
CA ALA A 114 -0.52 -11.78 -3.39
C ALA A 114 0.10 -12.86 -4.26
N GLU A 115 -0.74 -13.74 -4.81
CA GLU A 115 -0.31 -14.66 -5.86
C GLU A 115 -0.24 -13.89 -7.17
N LEU A 116 0.95 -13.81 -7.76
CA LEU A 116 1.21 -13.07 -8.98
C LEU A 116 1.84 -13.97 -10.03
N THR A 117 1.52 -13.72 -11.30
CA THR A 117 2.18 -14.34 -12.43
C THR A 117 3.59 -13.74 -12.56
N ASP A 118 4.59 -14.59 -12.77
CA ASP A 118 6.00 -14.15 -12.92
C ASP A 118 6.44 -13.22 -11.77
N ALA A 119 6.06 -13.56 -10.54
CA ALA A 119 6.45 -12.79 -9.37
C ALA A 119 7.97 -12.85 -9.14
N SER A 120 8.52 -11.77 -8.59
CA SER A 120 9.92 -11.77 -8.17
C SER A 120 10.11 -12.67 -6.94
N PRO A 121 11.35 -13.16 -6.68
CA PRO A 121 11.62 -13.94 -5.46
C PRO A 121 11.24 -13.22 -4.17
N ALA A 122 11.39 -11.89 -4.12
CA ALA A 122 11.06 -11.10 -2.94
C ALA A 122 9.56 -11.06 -2.64
N ASN A 123 8.71 -11.34 -3.62
CA ASN A 123 7.27 -11.46 -3.34
C ASN A 123 6.98 -12.59 -2.37
N GLN A 124 7.66 -13.72 -2.52
CA GLN A 124 7.46 -14.88 -1.64
C GLN A 124 8.16 -14.71 -0.29
N THR A 125 9.37 -14.20 -0.29
CA THR A 125 10.22 -14.11 0.91
C THR A 125 9.99 -12.84 1.72
N ARG A 126 9.38 -11.82 1.14
CA ARG A 126 9.24 -10.47 1.72
C ARG A 126 10.61 -9.85 2.04
N ASP A 127 11.61 -10.21 1.27
CA ASP A 127 13.00 -9.75 1.45
C ASP A 127 13.24 -8.50 0.58
N PHE A 128 12.67 -7.38 1.02
CA PHE A 128 12.86 -6.07 0.39
C PHE A 128 13.32 -5.07 1.43
N PRO A 129 14.12 -4.06 1.01
CA PRO A 129 14.63 -3.05 1.95
C PRO A 129 13.52 -2.08 2.38
N PRO A 130 13.74 -1.31 3.47
CA PRO A 130 12.85 -0.20 3.78
C PRO A 130 12.85 0.81 2.64
N PRO A 131 11.77 1.60 2.48
CA PRO A 131 11.70 2.54 1.39
C PRO A 131 12.76 3.63 1.52
N ALA A 132 13.42 3.92 0.39
CA ALA A 132 14.29 5.10 0.31
C ALA A 132 13.38 6.31 0.13
N GLU A 133 13.29 7.16 1.14
CA GLU A 133 12.52 8.38 1.04
C GLU A 133 13.14 9.31 0.01
N PRO A 134 12.35 9.90 -0.91
CA PRO A 134 12.88 10.90 -1.82
C PRO A 134 13.38 12.11 -1.03
N PRO A 135 14.39 12.84 -1.52
CA PRO A 135 14.79 14.09 -0.89
C PRO A 135 13.61 15.03 -0.83
N ALA A 136 13.49 15.79 0.28
CA ALA A 136 12.41 16.75 0.41
C ALA A 136 12.50 17.80 -0.71
N ALA A 137 11.32 18.17 -1.25
CA ALA A 137 11.25 19.15 -2.32
C ALA A 137 11.93 20.47 -1.94
N GLY A 138 12.72 21.04 -2.82
CA GLY A 138 13.41 22.32 -2.59
C GLY A 138 14.69 22.23 -1.80
N ARG A 139 15.21 21.06 -1.55
CA ARG A 139 16.50 20.87 -0.89
C ARG A 139 17.59 20.52 -1.87
#